data_cccc892dfac268efa309229a4dde102e
#
_entry.id   cccc892dfac268efa309229a4dde102e
#
_cell.length_a   1.000
_cell.length_b   1.000
_cell.length_c   1.000
_cell.angle_alpha   90.00
_cell.angle_beta   90.00
_cell.angle_gamma   90.00
#
_symmetry.space_group_name_H-M   'P 1'
#
loop_
_entity.id
_entity.type
_entity.pdbx_description
1 polymer ?
#
loop_
_entity_poly.entity_id
_entity_poly.type
_entity_poly.pdbx_seq_one_letter_code
_entity_poly.pdbx_strand_id
1 'polypeptide(L)'
;MTREFKKLFMGLAAVSFLATSAVFAQAADIASWQRSIVQVVAQKQVYPRSALRREIEGNARVQITIARDGTIANFEILENTGHDVLDREVPKLMERISPLPAPPNDLSDDQLTFILPLAWALR
;
A
#
# COMPACT_ATOMS: atom_id res chain seq x y z
N MET A 1 35.61 -41.40 -0.80
CA MET A 1 35.10 -40.63 0.34
C MET A 1 35.00 -39.16 0.06
N THR A 2 36.02 -38.53 -0.47
CA THR A 2 36.01 -37.09 -0.77
C THR A 2 34.99 -36.65 -1.82
N ARG A 3 34.70 -37.50 -2.80
CA ARG A 3 33.73 -37.16 -3.88
C ARG A 3 32.29 -37.16 -3.39
N GLU A 4 31.93 -38.07 -2.50
CA GLU A 4 30.58 -38.11 -1.92
C GLU A 4 30.32 -36.91 -1.00
N PHE A 5 31.33 -36.46 -0.29
CA PHE A 5 31.26 -35.30 0.57
C PHE A 5 30.97 -34.01 -0.23
N LYS A 6 31.57 -33.85 -1.41
CA LYS A 6 31.35 -32.71 -2.28
C LYS A 6 29.94 -32.68 -2.85
N LYS A 7 29.36 -33.83 -3.20
CA LYS A 7 28.00 -33.96 -3.73
C LYS A 7 26.97 -33.54 -2.68
N LEU A 8 27.15 -33.95 -1.45
CA LEU A 8 26.26 -33.55 -0.34
C LEU A 8 26.30 -32.06 -0.10
N PHE A 9 27.47 -31.46 -0.19
CA PHE A 9 27.66 -30.04 0.01
C PHE A 9 26.96 -29.19 -1.07
N MET A 10 27.02 -29.66 -2.32
CA MET A 10 26.34 -28.99 -3.45
C MET A 10 24.82 -29.05 -3.32
N GLY A 11 24.27 -30.17 -2.85
CA GLY A 11 22.85 -30.33 -2.65
C GLY A 11 22.27 -29.36 -1.62
N LEU A 12 22.98 -29.17 -0.51
CA LEU A 12 22.58 -28.22 0.53
C LEU A 12 22.59 -26.76 0.03
N ALA A 13 23.59 -26.36 -0.75
CA ALA A 13 23.72 -25.05 -1.30
C ALA A 13 22.54 -24.73 -2.27
N ALA A 14 22.15 -25.72 -3.09
CA ALA A 14 21.04 -25.57 -4.03
C ALA A 14 19.70 -25.36 -3.32
N VAL A 15 19.45 -26.07 -2.23
CA VAL A 15 18.21 -25.93 -1.45
C VAL A 15 18.13 -24.55 -0.79
N SER A 16 19.23 -24.03 -0.25
CA SER A 16 19.29 -22.70 0.33
C SER A 16 18.97 -21.60 -0.69
N PHE A 17 19.49 -21.75 -1.91
CA PHE A 17 19.27 -20.79 -2.99
C PHE A 17 17.79 -20.71 -3.39
N LEU A 18 17.10 -21.86 -3.49
CA LEU A 18 15.67 -21.89 -3.83
C LEU A 18 14.80 -21.21 -2.78
N ALA A 19 15.08 -21.43 -1.50
CA ALA A 19 14.35 -20.80 -0.41
C ALA A 19 14.49 -19.27 -0.44
N THR A 20 15.68 -18.76 -0.73
CA THR A 20 15.96 -17.32 -0.84
C THR A 20 15.16 -16.69 -1.99
N SER A 21 15.07 -17.35 -3.14
CA SER A 21 14.32 -16.86 -4.30
C SER A 21 12.83 -16.70 -4.01
N ALA A 22 12.22 -17.63 -3.27
CA ALA A 22 10.81 -17.58 -2.91
C ALA A 22 10.49 -16.37 -2.02
N VAL A 23 11.35 -16.05 -1.05
CA VAL A 23 11.17 -14.88 -0.17
C VAL A 23 11.21 -13.57 -0.96
N PHE A 24 12.13 -13.42 -1.89
CA PHE A 24 12.22 -12.23 -2.76
C PHE A 24 11.00 -12.06 -3.65
N ALA A 25 10.42 -13.15 -4.16
CA ALA A 25 9.24 -13.10 -5.01
C ALA A 25 8.02 -12.56 -4.24
N GLN A 26 7.81 -13.00 -2.99
CA GLN A 26 6.73 -12.51 -2.15
C GLN A 26 6.87 -11.02 -1.83
N ALA A 27 8.07 -10.57 -1.50
CA ALA A 27 8.34 -9.18 -1.22
C ALA A 27 8.08 -8.29 -2.45
N ALA A 28 8.43 -8.78 -3.65
CA ALA A 28 8.19 -8.06 -4.90
C ALA A 28 6.69 -7.90 -5.19
N ASP A 29 5.87 -8.92 -4.93
CA ASP A 29 4.43 -8.87 -5.13
C ASP A 29 3.76 -7.86 -4.18
N ILE A 30 4.15 -7.84 -2.92
CA ILE A 30 3.63 -6.88 -1.94
C ILE A 30 4.03 -5.45 -2.34
N ALA A 31 5.29 -5.23 -2.71
CA ALA A 31 5.77 -3.92 -3.14
C ALA A 31 5.04 -3.43 -4.40
N SER A 32 4.79 -4.31 -5.35
CA SER A 32 4.04 -4.00 -6.57
C SER A 32 2.60 -3.59 -6.23
N TRP A 33 1.95 -4.31 -5.34
CA TRP A 33 0.60 -3.98 -4.88
C TRP A 33 0.55 -2.62 -4.19
N GLN A 34 1.51 -2.34 -3.31
CA GLN A 34 1.60 -1.04 -2.62
C GLN A 34 1.75 0.11 -3.61
N ARG A 35 2.59 -0.06 -4.64
CA ARG A 35 2.75 0.95 -5.69
C ARG A 35 1.44 1.19 -6.46
N SER A 36 0.69 0.12 -6.71
CA SER A 36 -0.61 0.23 -7.39
C SER A 36 -1.60 1.07 -6.58
N ILE A 37 -1.60 0.91 -5.26
CA ILE A 37 -2.45 1.71 -4.37
C ILE A 37 -2.08 3.19 -4.48
N VAL A 38 -0.79 3.51 -4.40
CA VAL A 38 -0.31 4.89 -4.51
C VAL A 38 -0.73 5.52 -5.84
N GLN A 39 -0.65 4.76 -6.94
CA GLN A 39 -1.07 5.23 -8.25
C GLN A 39 -2.57 5.51 -8.32
N VAL A 40 -3.39 4.62 -7.78
CA VAL A 40 -4.85 4.82 -7.75
C VAL A 40 -5.21 6.06 -6.95
N VAL A 41 -4.61 6.25 -5.78
CA VAL A 41 -4.83 7.42 -4.95
C VAL A 41 -4.45 8.69 -5.70
N ALA A 42 -3.28 8.73 -6.34
CA ALA A 42 -2.80 9.88 -7.10
C ALA A 42 -3.75 10.23 -8.25
N GLN A 43 -4.30 9.23 -8.94
CA GLN A 43 -5.22 9.41 -10.06
C GLN A 43 -6.59 9.92 -9.61
N LYS A 44 -7.06 9.51 -8.44
CA LYS A 44 -8.41 9.80 -7.95
C LYS A 44 -8.47 10.96 -6.98
N GLN A 45 -7.33 11.40 -6.47
CA GLN A 45 -7.27 12.51 -5.53
C GLN A 45 -7.62 13.82 -6.22
N VAL A 46 -8.52 14.58 -5.63
CA VAL A 46 -8.99 15.87 -6.16
C VAL A 46 -8.52 16.98 -5.22
N TYR A 47 -7.99 18.02 -5.80
CA TYR A 47 -7.69 19.25 -5.05
C TYR A 47 -8.92 20.17 -5.15
N PRO A 48 -9.61 20.45 -4.03
CA PRO A 48 -10.80 21.30 -4.08
C PRO A 48 -10.47 22.68 -4.64
N ARG A 49 -11.34 23.20 -5.50
CA ARG A 49 -11.10 24.50 -6.17
C ARG A 49 -10.93 25.64 -5.19
N SER A 50 -11.72 25.65 -4.11
CA SER A 50 -11.62 26.68 -3.09
C SER A 50 -10.27 26.63 -2.37
N ALA A 51 -9.74 25.42 -2.15
CA ALA A 51 -8.43 25.25 -1.55
C ALA A 51 -7.31 25.73 -2.51
N LEU A 52 -7.44 25.43 -3.80
CA LEU A 52 -6.50 25.93 -4.81
C LEU A 52 -6.46 27.44 -4.85
N ARG A 53 -7.63 28.10 -4.90
CA ARG A 53 -7.71 29.57 -4.95
C ARG A 53 -7.14 30.23 -3.70
N ARG A 54 -7.28 29.59 -2.56
CA ARG A 54 -6.81 30.11 -1.27
C ARG A 54 -5.41 29.60 -0.90
N GLU A 55 -4.80 28.82 -1.80
CA GLU A 55 -3.47 28.23 -1.61
C GLU A 55 -3.36 27.44 -0.31
N ILE A 56 -4.40 26.65 0.00
CA ILE A 56 -4.45 25.82 1.19
C ILE A 56 -3.79 24.48 0.89
N GLU A 57 -2.74 24.15 1.66
CA GLU A 57 -2.05 22.86 1.61
C GLU A 57 -2.30 22.11 2.91
N GLY A 58 -2.11 20.79 2.89
CA GLY A 58 -2.25 20.00 4.10
C GLY A 58 -1.91 18.54 3.90
N ASN A 59 -1.70 17.86 5.00
CA ASN A 59 -1.42 16.43 5.04
C ASN A 59 -2.42 15.76 5.96
N ALA A 60 -2.87 14.57 5.58
CA ALA A 60 -3.74 13.75 6.39
C ALA A 60 -3.18 12.33 6.47
N ARG A 61 -3.58 11.60 7.49
CA ARG A 61 -3.27 10.18 7.63
C ARG A 61 -4.56 9.44 7.91
N VAL A 62 -4.82 8.43 7.11
CA VAL A 62 -6.05 7.63 7.18
C VAL A 62 -5.67 6.17 7.39
N GLN A 63 -6.24 5.55 8.40
CA GLN A 63 -6.12 4.11 8.58
C GLN A 63 -7.24 3.44 7.79
N ILE A 64 -6.88 2.54 6.88
CA ILE A 64 -7.81 1.87 5.99
C ILE A 64 -7.77 0.38 6.28
N THR A 65 -8.95 -0.25 6.34
CA THR A 65 -9.10 -1.70 6.39
C THR A 65 -9.79 -2.15 5.11
N ILE A 66 -9.16 -3.05 4.36
CA ILE A 66 -9.69 -3.55 3.09
C ILE A 66 -10.07 -5.03 3.20
N ALA A 67 -11.02 -5.42 2.35
CA ALA A 67 -11.38 -6.82 2.15
C ALA A 67 -10.42 -7.46 1.15
N ARG A 68 -10.51 -8.78 1.00
CA ARG A 68 -9.66 -9.53 0.07
C ARG A 68 -9.85 -9.14 -1.40
N ASP A 69 -10.99 -8.57 -1.74
CA ASP A 69 -11.27 -8.09 -3.10
C ASP A 69 -10.81 -6.64 -3.34
N GLY A 70 -10.26 -5.98 -2.30
CA GLY A 70 -9.81 -4.60 -2.37
C GLY A 70 -10.84 -3.58 -1.91
N THR A 71 -12.07 -3.98 -1.61
CA THR A 71 -13.10 -3.07 -1.13
C THR A 71 -12.68 -2.47 0.21
N ILE A 72 -12.84 -1.16 0.36
CA ILE A 72 -12.58 -0.49 1.63
C ILE A 72 -13.74 -0.78 2.57
N ALA A 73 -13.48 -1.65 3.55
CA ALA A 73 -14.49 -2.06 4.53
C ALA A 73 -14.69 -1.00 5.61
N ASN A 74 -13.61 -0.29 5.96
CA ASN A 74 -13.64 0.73 6.99
C ASN A 74 -12.46 1.67 6.84
N PHE A 75 -12.61 2.91 7.31
CA PHE A 75 -11.49 3.84 7.41
C PHE A 75 -11.64 4.75 8.62
N GLU A 76 -10.52 5.23 9.14
CA GLU A 76 -10.47 6.16 10.26
C GLU A 76 -9.42 7.23 9.99
N ILE A 77 -9.79 8.49 10.14
CA ILE A 77 -8.86 9.61 9.95
C ILE A 77 -8.05 9.76 11.24
N LEU A 78 -6.77 9.44 11.18
CA LEU A 78 -5.85 9.53 12.33
C LEU A 78 -5.34 10.95 12.52
N GLU A 79 -5.05 11.64 11.42
CA GLU A 79 -4.61 13.03 11.43
C GLU A 79 -5.36 13.81 10.36
N ASN A 80 -6.02 14.88 10.76
CA ASN A 80 -6.69 15.82 9.87
C ASN A 80 -5.68 16.81 9.29
N THR A 81 -6.04 17.41 8.15
CA THR A 81 -5.19 18.44 7.52
C THR A 81 -5.20 19.75 8.30
N GLY A 82 -6.19 19.96 9.16
CA GLY A 82 -6.41 21.24 9.85
C GLY A 82 -7.25 22.23 9.05
N HIS A 83 -7.70 21.85 7.85
CA HIS A 83 -8.52 22.67 6.97
C HIS A 83 -9.77 21.92 6.55
N ASP A 84 -10.94 22.43 6.90
CA ASP A 84 -12.23 21.79 6.64
C ASP A 84 -12.42 21.42 5.17
N VAL A 85 -11.96 22.29 4.27
CA VAL A 85 -12.13 22.09 2.83
C VAL A 85 -11.38 20.83 2.35
N LEU A 86 -10.23 20.55 2.92
CA LEU A 86 -9.46 19.34 2.59
C LEU A 86 -10.00 18.14 3.39
N ASP A 87 -10.34 18.34 4.65
CA ASP A 87 -10.83 17.25 5.50
C ASP A 87 -12.13 16.65 4.96
N ARG A 88 -12.99 17.46 4.38
CA ARG A 88 -14.23 16.99 3.74
C ARG A 88 -13.98 16.17 2.47
N GLU A 89 -12.83 16.37 1.83
CA GLU A 89 -12.46 15.62 0.63
C GLU A 89 -12.05 14.18 0.96
N VAL A 90 -11.54 13.92 2.16
CA VAL A 90 -11.03 12.59 2.54
C VAL A 90 -12.09 11.49 2.40
N PRO A 91 -13.30 11.61 2.99
CA PRO A 91 -14.33 10.57 2.80
C PRO A 91 -14.71 10.38 1.33
N LYS A 92 -14.78 11.44 0.56
CA LYS A 92 -15.10 11.36 -0.87
C LYS A 92 -14.03 10.62 -1.65
N LEU A 93 -12.76 10.84 -1.29
CA LEU A 93 -11.64 10.13 -1.90
C LEU A 93 -11.73 8.62 -1.56
N MET A 94 -12.07 8.27 -0.33
CA MET A 94 -12.22 6.86 0.06
C MET A 94 -13.27 6.16 -0.81
N GLU A 95 -14.38 6.82 -1.09
CA GLU A 95 -15.42 6.27 -1.98
C GLU A 95 -14.90 6.12 -3.42
N ARG A 96 -14.14 7.09 -3.91
CA ARG A 96 -13.63 7.07 -5.30
C ARG A 96 -12.59 5.98 -5.52
N ILE A 97 -11.72 5.71 -4.54
CA ILE A 97 -10.65 4.74 -4.69
C ILE A 97 -11.10 3.31 -4.40
N SER A 98 -12.28 3.12 -3.82
CA SER A 98 -12.80 1.78 -3.55
C SER A 98 -13.50 1.21 -4.80
N PRO A 99 -13.24 -0.05 -5.22
CA PRO A 99 -12.26 -0.95 -4.62
C PRO A 99 -10.83 -0.63 -5.05
N LEU A 100 -9.90 -0.86 -4.15
CA LEU A 100 -8.47 -0.80 -4.44
C LEU A 100 -8.05 -2.09 -5.17
N PRO A 101 -6.85 -2.12 -5.79
CA PRO A 101 -6.33 -3.39 -6.31
C PRO A 101 -6.32 -4.46 -5.23
N ALA A 102 -6.73 -5.68 -5.59
CA ALA A 102 -6.79 -6.79 -4.65
C ALA A 102 -5.41 -7.11 -4.10
N PRO A 103 -5.27 -7.33 -2.78
CA PRO A 103 -3.99 -7.65 -2.20
C PRO A 103 -3.53 -9.05 -2.58
N PRO A 104 -2.19 -9.30 -2.56
CA PRO A 104 -1.67 -10.65 -2.78
C PRO A 104 -2.23 -11.64 -1.73
N ASN A 105 -2.41 -12.89 -2.13
CA ASN A 105 -2.93 -13.93 -1.23
C ASN A 105 -2.02 -14.17 -0.01
N ASP A 106 -0.73 -13.89 -0.14
CA ASP A 106 0.26 -14.07 0.92
C ASP A 106 0.17 -13.01 2.01
N LEU A 107 -0.56 -11.92 1.76
CA LEU A 107 -0.74 -10.88 2.75
C LEU A 107 -1.64 -11.38 3.88
N SER A 108 -1.19 -11.25 5.12
CA SER A 108 -1.97 -11.67 6.28
C SER A 108 -3.15 -10.73 6.52
N ASP A 109 -4.16 -11.20 7.26
CA ASP A 109 -5.33 -10.38 7.57
C ASP A 109 -4.96 -9.13 8.36
N ASP A 110 -3.95 -9.20 9.22
CA ASP A 110 -3.45 -8.05 9.98
C ASP A 110 -2.89 -6.96 9.06
N GLN A 111 -2.35 -7.35 7.91
CA GLN A 111 -1.76 -6.44 6.94
C GLN A 111 -2.80 -5.80 6.01
N LEU A 112 -4.07 -6.21 6.09
CA LEU A 112 -5.17 -5.59 5.35
C LEU A 112 -5.61 -4.28 5.99
N THR A 113 -5.11 -3.95 7.17
CA THR A 113 -5.26 -2.65 7.81
C THR A 113 -3.92 -1.92 7.72
N PHE A 114 -3.92 -0.76 7.09
CA PHE A 114 -2.69 0.01 6.87
C PHE A 114 -2.97 1.51 6.89
N ILE A 115 -1.91 2.30 7.04
CA ILE A 115 -2.02 3.76 7.06
C ILE A 115 -1.71 4.30 5.67
N LEU A 116 -2.63 5.13 5.15
CA LEU A 116 -2.47 5.81 3.89
C LEU A 116 -2.21 7.29 4.15
N PRO A 117 -1.02 7.79 3.82
CA PRO A 117 -0.75 9.23 3.92
C PRO A 117 -1.32 9.95 2.71
N LEU A 118 -1.97 11.09 2.94
CA LEU A 118 -2.51 11.94 1.89
C LEU A 118 -1.86 13.32 1.97
N ALA A 119 -1.52 13.89 0.84
CA ALA A 119 -0.92 15.21 0.78
C ALA A 119 -1.58 16.07 -0.31
N TRP A 120 -1.94 17.28 0.05
CA TRP A 120 -2.36 18.32 -0.89
C TRP A 120 -1.28 19.39 -0.85
N ALA A 121 -0.48 19.44 -1.92
CA ALA A 121 0.64 20.36 -2.01
C ALA A 121 0.58 21.10 -3.34
N LEU A 122 0.92 22.37 -3.31
CA LEU A 122 1.00 23.22 -4.49
C LEU A 122 2.43 23.24 -5.00
N ARG A 123 2.59 23.38 -6.32
CA ARG A 123 3.91 23.46 -6.96
C ARG A 123 4.23 24.88 -7.35
#